data_55b1767e2323ab8e564ce59f373bbebe
#
_entry.id   55b1767e2323ab8e564ce59f373bbebe
#
_cell.length_a   1.000
_cell.length_b   1.000
_cell.length_c   1.000
_cell.angle_alpha   90.00
_cell.angle_beta   90.00
_cell.angle_gamma   90.00
#
_symmetry.space_group_name_H-M   'P 1'
#
loop_
_entity.id
_entity.type
_entity.pdbx_description
1 polymer ?
#
loop_
_entity_poly.entity_id
_entity_poly.type
_entity_poly.pdbx_seq_one_letter_code
_entity_poly.pdbx_strand_id
1 'polypeptide(L)'
;MKKVFALLAVLLLVFSASVPAMAEDDDEDLLFRYLPVDFSPGMPLARSRFTADSYTDPSISVKITSGDAEGVLYWIADIEIDHPSQLRTAAAESFDTKGTELGSVLARRMNAVLAVDGDFYCFTTNNNVHVTIRQGITFQNNLLDRPCQDVLLIDEDGNFHGVEDPRAGDIGTEINGKKIINAFYFGPLLVSNGKTRVKDPSHMRPEQLSQRAAIAQTGPLKYRVIVTGPNKRGSRAFTFDEWRAFVAGMDDIQVAYNLDGGDSAALIFNFEKINDPENKNERPLSDIIYFASYWPNV
;
A
#
# COMPACT_ATOMS: atom_id res chain seq x y z
N MET A 1 -27.48 35.22 -93.14
CA MET A 1 -26.83 35.77 -91.96
C MET A 1 -27.37 34.99 -90.72
N LYS A 2 -26.70 33.95 -90.33
CA LYS A 2 -27.11 33.09 -89.19
C LYS A 2 -26.22 33.36 -88.01
N LYS A 3 -26.79 33.80 -86.93
CA LYS A 3 -26.09 34.02 -85.65
C LYS A 3 -26.01 32.67 -84.91
N VAL A 4 -24.78 32.25 -84.61
CA VAL A 4 -24.54 31.04 -83.77
C VAL A 4 -24.39 31.52 -82.31
N PHE A 5 -25.26 31.05 -81.43
CA PHE A 5 -25.10 31.25 -79.99
C PHE A 5 -24.26 30.09 -79.43
N ALA A 6 -23.11 30.41 -78.92
CA ALA A 6 -22.31 29.45 -78.17
C ALA A 6 -22.76 29.46 -76.69
N LEU A 7 -23.22 28.32 -76.23
CA LEU A 7 -23.62 28.09 -74.81
C LEU A 7 -22.37 27.61 -74.03
N LEU A 8 -21.89 28.44 -73.14
CA LEU A 8 -20.78 28.10 -72.29
C LEU A 8 -21.33 27.40 -71.01
N ALA A 9 -21.15 26.07 -70.90
CA ALA A 9 -21.51 25.31 -69.70
C ALA A 9 -20.34 25.42 -68.73
N VAL A 10 -20.54 26.12 -67.61
CA VAL A 10 -19.60 26.12 -66.44
C VAL A 10 -19.85 24.95 -65.62
N LEU A 11 -18.95 23.98 -65.60
CA LEU A 11 -18.96 22.81 -64.76
C LEU A 11 -18.38 23.20 -63.39
N LEU A 12 -19.23 23.39 -62.33
CA LEU A 12 -18.81 23.56 -60.96
C LEU A 12 -18.47 22.19 -60.40
N LEU A 13 -17.15 21.90 -60.29
CA LEU A 13 -16.64 20.77 -59.49
C LEU A 13 -16.66 21.18 -58.02
N VAL A 14 -17.61 20.68 -57.27
CA VAL A 14 -17.64 20.75 -55.82
C VAL A 14 -16.67 19.70 -55.30
N PHE A 15 -15.45 20.12 -54.95
CA PHE A 15 -14.58 19.27 -54.12
C PHE A 15 -15.12 19.25 -52.69
N SER A 16 -15.81 18.20 -52.32
CA SER A 16 -16.05 17.86 -50.94
C SER A 16 -14.72 17.34 -50.32
N ALA A 17 -13.95 18.22 -49.73
CA ALA A 17 -12.88 17.81 -48.83
C ALA A 17 -13.50 17.16 -47.63
N SER A 18 -13.46 15.84 -47.56
CA SER A 18 -13.68 15.11 -46.30
C SER A 18 -12.56 15.49 -45.36
N VAL A 19 -12.84 16.37 -44.40
CA VAL A 19 -12.00 16.58 -43.22
C VAL A 19 -12.01 15.23 -42.49
N PRO A 20 -10.86 14.58 -42.26
CA PRO A 20 -10.86 13.42 -41.41
C PRO A 20 -11.37 13.91 -40.04
N ALA A 21 -12.38 13.25 -39.51
CA ALA A 21 -12.77 13.42 -38.13
C ALA A 21 -11.50 13.12 -37.32
N MET A 22 -10.92 14.16 -36.73
CA MET A 22 -9.96 13.97 -35.67
C MET A 22 -10.74 13.16 -34.61
N ALA A 23 -10.25 11.95 -34.30
CA ALA A 23 -10.67 11.25 -33.11
C ALA A 23 -10.49 12.28 -31.98
N GLU A 24 -11.57 12.69 -31.33
CA GLU A 24 -11.51 13.27 -30.00
C GLU A 24 -10.88 12.15 -29.18
N ASP A 25 -9.57 12.24 -28.90
CA ASP A 25 -8.96 11.48 -27.84
C ASP A 25 -9.75 11.88 -26.61
N ASP A 26 -10.44 10.91 -26.02
CA ASP A 26 -11.14 11.04 -24.75
C ASP A 26 -10.13 11.35 -23.64
N ASP A 27 -9.61 12.59 -23.61
CA ASP A 27 -8.75 13.10 -22.53
C ASP A 27 -9.47 13.09 -21.17
N GLU A 28 -10.80 13.02 -21.14
CA GLU A 28 -11.58 12.80 -19.91
C GLU A 28 -11.38 11.39 -19.33
N ASP A 29 -11.13 10.38 -20.16
CA ASP A 29 -10.91 9.00 -19.69
C ASP A 29 -9.52 8.81 -19.06
N LEU A 30 -8.54 9.65 -19.39
CA LEU A 30 -7.19 9.62 -18.83
C LEU A 30 -7.13 10.24 -17.42
N LEU A 31 -8.00 11.17 -17.08
CA LEU A 31 -8.05 11.84 -15.76
C LEU A 31 -8.53 10.90 -14.62
N PHE A 32 -9.18 9.78 -14.94
CA PHE A 32 -9.70 8.82 -13.97
C PHE A 32 -8.95 7.48 -13.96
N ARG A 33 -7.92 7.33 -14.77
CA ARG A 33 -7.27 6.04 -14.98
C ARG A 33 -6.32 5.62 -13.86
N TYR A 34 -5.71 6.59 -13.16
CA TYR A 34 -4.77 6.30 -12.07
C TYR A 34 -4.86 7.38 -10.99
N LEU A 35 -4.57 7.00 -9.75
CA LEU A 35 -4.47 7.97 -8.67
C LEU A 35 -3.15 8.77 -8.79
N PRO A 36 -3.15 10.07 -8.50
CA PRO A 36 -1.91 10.83 -8.43
C PRO A 36 -1.04 10.32 -7.27
N VAL A 37 0.29 10.42 -7.41
CA VAL A 37 1.23 10.11 -6.33
C VAL A 37 1.31 11.31 -5.38
N ASP A 38 0.30 11.44 -4.54
CA ASP A 38 0.14 12.48 -3.52
C ASP A 38 -0.61 11.93 -2.30
N PHE A 39 -1.09 12.79 -1.41
CA PHE A 39 -1.85 12.40 -0.22
C PHE A 39 -3.37 12.53 -0.37
N SER A 40 -3.86 12.65 -1.60
CA SER A 40 -5.30 12.65 -1.86
C SER A 40 -5.91 11.26 -1.58
N PRO A 41 -7.20 11.17 -1.24
CA PRO A 41 -7.86 9.89 -1.03
C PRO A 41 -8.01 9.12 -2.35
N GLY A 42 -8.22 7.81 -2.26
CA GLY A 42 -8.71 6.99 -3.36
C GLY A 42 -10.12 7.40 -3.81
N MET A 43 -10.59 6.80 -4.90
CA MET A 43 -11.95 7.03 -5.37
C MET A 43 -12.99 6.52 -4.35
N PRO A 44 -14.17 7.16 -4.26
CA PRO A 44 -15.25 6.69 -3.41
C PRO A 44 -15.62 5.23 -3.71
N LEU A 45 -15.76 4.41 -2.66
CA LEU A 45 -16.00 2.98 -2.80
C LEU A 45 -17.48 2.63 -2.94
N ALA A 46 -17.82 1.71 -3.84
CA ALA A 46 -19.14 1.10 -3.89
C ALA A 46 -19.31 0.10 -2.75
N ARG A 47 -20.12 0.44 -1.75
CA ARG A 47 -20.38 -0.41 -0.59
C ARG A 47 -20.94 -1.78 -0.94
N SER A 48 -21.70 -1.89 -2.04
CA SER A 48 -22.26 -3.14 -2.55
C SER A 48 -21.23 -4.14 -3.06
N ARG A 49 -19.98 -3.70 -3.28
CA ARG A 49 -18.87 -4.57 -3.72
C ARG A 49 -18.16 -5.27 -2.56
N PHE A 50 -18.42 -4.85 -1.32
CA PHE A 50 -17.90 -5.53 -0.15
C PHE A 50 -18.73 -6.77 0.18
N THR A 51 -18.04 -7.87 0.46
CA THR A 51 -18.60 -9.02 1.19
C THR A 51 -18.02 -9.02 2.61
N ALA A 52 -18.22 -10.08 3.36
CA ALA A 52 -17.62 -10.23 4.69
C ALA A 52 -16.08 -10.33 4.63
N ASP A 53 -15.52 -10.83 3.53
CA ASP A 53 -14.13 -11.22 3.38
C ASP A 53 -13.49 -10.82 2.03
N SER A 54 -14.19 -10.05 1.21
CA SER A 54 -13.65 -9.65 -0.09
C SER A 54 -14.19 -8.30 -0.57
N TYR A 55 -13.40 -7.67 -1.45
CA TYR A 55 -13.80 -6.54 -2.28
C TYR A 55 -13.21 -6.73 -3.68
N THR A 56 -14.01 -6.44 -4.71
CA THR A 56 -13.51 -6.48 -6.09
C THR A 56 -14.17 -5.42 -6.93
N ASP A 57 -13.34 -4.66 -7.66
CA ASP A 57 -13.74 -3.81 -8.77
C ASP A 57 -12.71 -3.98 -9.91
N PRO A 58 -12.88 -3.35 -11.08
CA PRO A 58 -11.94 -3.51 -12.19
C PRO A 58 -10.49 -3.12 -11.89
N SER A 59 -10.22 -2.35 -10.83
CA SER A 59 -8.89 -1.86 -10.50
C SER A 59 -8.22 -2.59 -9.34
N ILE A 60 -8.97 -3.27 -8.49
CA ILE A 60 -8.45 -3.92 -7.29
C ILE A 60 -9.27 -5.15 -6.89
N SER A 61 -8.58 -6.18 -6.44
CA SER A 61 -9.16 -7.35 -5.79
C SER A 61 -8.52 -7.55 -4.43
N VAL A 62 -9.35 -7.75 -3.42
CA VAL A 62 -8.95 -8.10 -2.05
C VAL A 62 -9.72 -9.32 -1.61
N LYS A 63 -9.01 -10.33 -1.10
CA LYS A 63 -9.59 -11.51 -0.46
C LYS A 63 -8.95 -11.76 0.90
N ILE A 64 -9.76 -11.91 1.93
CA ILE A 64 -9.31 -12.13 3.29
C ILE A 64 -9.60 -13.56 3.70
N THR A 65 -8.61 -14.23 4.27
CA THR A 65 -8.75 -15.52 4.92
C THR A 65 -8.35 -15.37 6.40
N SER A 66 -8.99 -16.14 7.27
CA SER A 66 -8.65 -16.18 8.69
C SER A 66 -8.51 -17.61 9.16
N GLY A 67 -7.73 -17.82 10.22
CA GLY A 67 -7.49 -19.13 10.76
C GLY A 67 -6.85 -19.09 12.15
N ASP A 68 -6.44 -20.26 12.60
CA ASP A 68 -5.74 -20.47 13.85
C ASP A 68 -4.46 -21.27 13.57
N ALA A 69 -3.34 -20.75 14.04
CA ALA A 69 -2.04 -21.41 13.99
C ALA A 69 -1.56 -21.64 15.42
N GLU A 70 -1.72 -22.86 15.92
CA GLU A 70 -1.31 -23.27 17.27
C GLU A 70 -1.89 -22.37 18.39
N GLY A 71 -3.13 -21.94 18.26
CA GLY A 71 -3.83 -21.04 19.19
C GLY A 71 -3.60 -19.55 18.92
N VAL A 72 -2.91 -19.17 17.85
CA VAL A 72 -2.78 -17.78 17.41
C VAL A 72 -3.77 -17.52 16.27
N LEU A 73 -4.75 -16.68 16.52
CA LEU A 73 -5.67 -16.23 15.47
C LEU A 73 -4.94 -15.32 14.47
N TYR A 74 -5.21 -15.51 13.17
CA TYR A 74 -4.62 -14.68 12.13
C TYR A 74 -5.62 -14.33 11.04
N TRP A 75 -5.33 -13.24 10.34
CA TRP A 75 -6.00 -12.77 9.12
C TRP A 75 -4.94 -12.51 8.06
N ILE A 76 -5.19 -13.00 6.88
CA ILE A 76 -4.35 -12.82 5.69
C ILE A 76 -5.23 -12.18 4.62
N ALA A 77 -4.83 -11.01 4.13
CA ALA A 77 -5.43 -10.37 3.00
C ALA A 77 -4.52 -10.51 1.79
N ASP A 78 -4.96 -11.20 0.75
CA ASP A 78 -4.34 -11.22 -0.57
C ASP A 78 -4.93 -10.07 -1.39
N ILE A 79 -4.05 -9.24 -1.97
CA ILE A 79 -4.39 -8.03 -2.68
C ILE A 79 -3.74 -8.06 -4.06
N GLU A 80 -4.53 -7.79 -5.10
CA GLU A 80 -4.04 -7.55 -6.45
C GLU A 80 -4.56 -6.18 -6.91
N ILE A 81 -3.64 -5.31 -7.34
CA ILE A 81 -3.94 -3.97 -7.85
C ILE A 81 -3.52 -3.87 -9.31
N ASP A 82 -4.15 -2.99 -10.06
CA ASP A 82 -3.87 -2.78 -11.48
C ASP A 82 -2.77 -1.73 -11.71
N HIS A 83 -2.56 -0.81 -10.76
CA HIS A 83 -1.56 0.25 -10.86
C HIS A 83 -0.87 0.53 -9.52
N PRO A 84 0.46 0.78 -9.49
CA PRO A 84 1.21 0.97 -8.24
C PRO A 84 0.74 2.16 -7.39
N SER A 85 0.11 3.19 -7.99
CA SER A 85 -0.45 4.33 -7.24
C SER A 85 -1.59 3.97 -6.28
N GLN A 86 -2.09 2.74 -6.33
CA GLN A 86 -3.13 2.25 -5.43
C GLN A 86 -2.59 1.77 -4.07
N LEU A 87 -1.27 1.50 -3.97
CA LEU A 87 -0.58 1.25 -2.71
C LEU A 87 -0.10 2.58 -2.13
N ARG A 88 -0.73 3.02 -1.07
CA ARG A 88 -0.64 4.39 -0.54
C ARG A 88 -0.38 4.40 0.97
N THR A 89 -0.06 5.59 1.47
CA THR A 89 0.11 5.84 2.91
C THR A 89 -0.66 7.09 3.32
N ALA A 90 -1.13 7.11 4.57
CA ALA A 90 -1.77 8.28 5.15
C ALA A 90 -1.39 8.43 6.62
N ALA A 91 -1.14 9.66 7.06
CA ALA A 91 -0.89 10.00 8.45
C ALA A 91 -2.14 10.62 9.12
N ALA A 92 -2.16 10.58 10.44
CA ALA A 92 -3.19 11.24 11.24
C ALA A 92 -3.23 12.77 10.98
N GLU A 93 -2.06 13.41 10.97
CA GLU A 93 -1.85 14.82 10.63
C GLU A 93 -0.84 14.95 9.49
N SER A 94 0.43 14.68 9.79
CA SER A 94 1.55 14.68 8.85
C SER A 94 2.56 13.62 9.29
N PHE A 95 3.43 13.16 8.38
CA PHE A 95 4.45 12.16 8.66
C PHE A 95 5.64 12.69 9.48
N ASP A 96 5.66 13.94 9.83
CA ASP A 96 6.66 14.61 10.68
C ASP A 96 6.07 15.13 11.99
N THR A 97 4.80 14.88 12.28
CA THR A 97 4.11 15.31 13.51
C THR A 97 3.83 14.14 14.46
N LYS A 98 3.37 14.47 15.67
CA LYS A 98 3.01 13.50 16.71
C LYS A 98 1.51 13.15 16.73
N GLY A 99 0.78 13.57 15.70
CA GLY A 99 -0.66 13.30 15.61
C GLY A 99 -0.95 11.81 15.56
N THR A 100 -2.03 11.39 16.19
CA THR A 100 -2.55 10.02 16.11
C THR A 100 -4.05 10.03 15.91
N GLU A 101 -4.57 9.05 15.15
CA GLU A 101 -5.99 8.89 14.86
C GLU A 101 -6.32 7.40 14.76
N LEU A 102 -7.59 7.02 14.97
CA LEU A 102 -8.00 5.63 14.78
C LEU A 102 -7.75 5.22 13.31
N GLY A 103 -7.17 4.05 13.11
CA GLY A 103 -6.88 3.52 11.78
C GLY A 103 -8.13 3.40 10.91
N SER A 104 -9.28 3.02 11.50
CA SER A 104 -10.58 2.97 10.81
C SER A 104 -11.06 4.35 10.34
N VAL A 105 -10.76 5.41 11.09
CA VAL A 105 -11.09 6.81 10.70
C VAL A 105 -10.17 7.25 9.57
N LEU A 106 -8.85 6.97 9.66
CA LEU A 106 -7.89 7.21 8.58
C LEU A 106 -8.31 6.49 7.30
N ALA A 107 -8.60 5.19 7.38
CA ALA A 107 -9.03 4.39 6.25
C ALA A 107 -10.31 4.93 5.58
N ARG A 108 -11.27 5.39 6.37
CA ARG A 108 -12.51 6.00 5.87
C ARG A 108 -12.24 7.32 5.15
N ARG A 109 -11.39 8.18 5.75
CA ARG A 109 -11.00 9.47 5.15
C ARG A 109 -10.30 9.29 3.81
N MET A 110 -9.52 8.21 3.69
CA MET A 110 -8.71 7.92 2.50
C MET A 110 -9.42 7.03 1.48
N ASN A 111 -10.70 6.67 1.69
CA ASN A 111 -11.42 5.70 0.85
C ASN A 111 -10.65 4.39 0.66
N ALA A 112 -10.01 3.90 1.72
CA ALA A 112 -9.23 2.67 1.68
C ALA A 112 -10.13 1.44 1.50
N VAL A 113 -9.83 0.57 0.56
CA VAL A 113 -10.46 -0.76 0.45
C VAL A 113 -10.00 -1.62 1.61
N LEU A 114 -8.69 -1.60 1.87
CA LEU A 114 -8.03 -2.28 2.99
C LEU A 114 -6.90 -1.39 3.49
N ALA A 115 -6.71 -1.39 4.81
CA ALA A 115 -5.56 -0.74 5.44
C ALA A 115 -4.96 -1.60 6.55
N VAL A 116 -3.71 -1.34 6.85
CA VAL A 116 -2.94 -1.90 7.96
C VAL A 116 -2.18 -0.77 8.64
N ASP A 117 -1.81 -0.96 9.91
CA ASP A 117 -0.88 -0.06 10.60
C ASP A 117 0.41 0.12 9.78
N GLY A 118 1.04 1.26 9.94
CA GLY A 118 2.28 1.61 9.24
C GLY A 118 3.52 1.46 10.09
N ASP A 119 4.28 2.54 10.18
CA ASP A 119 5.47 2.60 11.00
C ASP A 119 5.14 2.89 12.48
N PHE A 120 6.12 2.65 13.30
CA PHE A 120 6.07 2.90 14.73
C PHE A 120 6.12 4.42 15.03
N TYR A 121 5.59 4.84 16.20
CA TYR A 121 5.62 6.22 16.71
C TYR A 121 7.05 6.79 16.93
N CYS A 122 8.10 6.15 16.44
CA CYS A 122 9.48 6.55 16.68
C CYS A 122 9.84 7.93 16.11
N PHE A 123 9.19 8.37 15.04
CA PHE A 123 9.30 9.75 14.60
C PHE A 123 8.65 10.75 15.58
N THR A 124 7.87 10.27 16.54
CA THR A 124 7.28 11.05 17.61
C THR A 124 8.05 10.95 18.93
N THR A 125 8.99 10.02 19.04
CA THR A 125 9.90 9.85 20.19
C THR A 125 11.25 10.52 19.91
N ASN A 126 12.11 10.68 20.92
CA ASN A 126 13.45 11.28 20.76
C ASN A 126 14.46 10.37 20.01
N ASN A 127 14.00 9.31 19.37
CA ASN A 127 14.87 8.45 18.60
C ASN A 127 15.05 9.02 17.18
N ASN A 128 16.18 9.71 16.96
CA ASN A 128 16.48 10.38 15.70
C ASN A 128 16.90 9.44 14.57
N VAL A 129 16.94 8.12 14.81
CA VAL A 129 17.36 7.13 13.79
C VAL A 129 16.13 6.60 13.11
N HIS A 130 15.86 7.10 11.92
CA HIS A 130 14.65 6.72 11.18
C HIS A 130 14.77 7.01 9.68
N VAL A 131 13.99 6.29 8.88
CA VAL A 131 13.75 6.59 7.46
C VAL A 131 12.24 6.65 7.25
N THR A 132 11.76 7.79 6.76
CA THR A 132 10.36 8.00 6.38
C THR A 132 10.33 8.66 5.01
N ILE A 133 9.97 7.89 3.99
CA ILE A 133 9.63 8.40 2.66
C ILE A 133 8.17 8.02 2.42
N ARG A 134 7.33 8.97 2.05
CA ARG A 134 5.91 8.74 1.79
C ARG A 134 5.49 9.49 0.53
N GLN A 135 4.87 8.79 -0.40
CA GLN A 135 4.42 9.32 -1.69
C GLN A 135 5.54 10.09 -2.41
N GLY A 136 6.79 9.60 -2.33
CA GLY A 136 7.97 10.19 -2.95
C GLY A 136 8.54 11.42 -2.25
N ILE A 137 8.02 11.79 -1.07
CA ILE A 137 8.54 12.88 -0.22
C ILE A 137 9.34 12.27 0.93
N THR A 138 10.59 12.72 1.09
CA THR A 138 11.43 12.33 2.23
C THR A 138 11.13 13.25 3.42
N PHE A 139 10.51 12.71 4.47
CA PHE A 139 10.27 13.39 5.73
C PHE A 139 11.44 13.25 6.69
N GLN A 140 12.06 12.07 6.71
CA GLN A 140 13.21 11.76 7.55
C GLN A 140 14.13 10.73 6.88
N ASN A 141 15.47 10.93 7.03
CA ASN A 141 16.47 9.94 6.63
C ASN A 141 17.73 10.16 7.48
N ASN A 142 17.72 9.63 8.70
CA ASN A 142 18.72 9.85 9.73
C ASN A 142 19.34 8.53 10.20
N LEU A 143 19.78 7.70 9.26
CA LEU A 143 20.50 6.47 9.58
C LEU A 143 21.88 6.79 10.16
N LEU A 144 22.39 5.90 11.01
CA LEU A 144 23.71 6.00 11.61
C LEU A 144 24.77 5.41 10.69
N ASP A 145 26.02 5.82 10.88
CA ASP A 145 27.20 5.23 10.20
C ASP A 145 27.60 3.87 10.82
N ARG A 146 26.60 3.04 11.04
CA ARG A 146 26.69 1.64 11.50
C ARG A 146 25.44 0.91 11.07
N PRO A 147 25.43 -0.45 11.06
CA PRO A 147 24.24 -1.22 10.73
C PRO A 147 23.03 -0.79 11.56
N CYS A 148 21.97 -0.40 10.88
CA CYS A 148 20.67 0.00 11.46
C CYS A 148 19.64 -1.10 11.28
N GLN A 149 18.38 -0.82 11.62
CA GLN A 149 17.25 -1.69 11.34
C GLN A 149 17.04 -1.81 9.82
N ASP A 150 16.60 -2.99 9.37
CA ASP A 150 16.27 -3.21 7.96
C ASP A 150 15.17 -2.24 7.52
N VAL A 151 15.24 -1.82 6.25
CA VAL A 151 14.30 -0.89 5.63
C VAL A 151 13.54 -1.59 4.51
N LEU A 152 12.24 -1.39 4.43
CA LEU A 152 11.45 -1.68 3.24
C LEU A 152 11.38 -0.43 2.38
N LEU A 153 11.81 -0.53 1.11
CA LEU A 153 11.57 0.48 0.09
C LEU A 153 10.51 -0.03 -0.90
N ILE A 154 9.65 0.87 -1.34
CA ILE A 154 8.67 0.61 -2.40
C ILE A 154 8.94 1.61 -3.52
N ASP A 155 9.22 1.10 -4.72
CA ASP A 155 9.51 1.93 -5.89
C ASP A 155 8.23 2.39 -6.62
N GLU A 156 8.39 3.20 -7.65
CA GLU A 156 7.30 3.76 -8.46
C GLU A 156 6.51 2.70 -9.26
N ASP A 157 7.08 1.51 -9.46
CA ASP A 157 6.40 0.38 -10.09
C ASP A 157 5.69 -0.51 -9.06
N GLY A 158 5.75 -0.15 -7.76
CA GLY A 158 5.16 -0.90 -6.65
C GLY A 158 5.99 -2.09 -6.18
N ASN A 159 7.24 -2.24 -6.63
CA ASN A 159 8.09 -3.35 -6.20
C ASN A 159 8.68 -3.09 -4.81
N PHE A 160 8.75 -4.15 -4.02
CA PHE A 160 9.35 -4.15 -2.70
C PHE A 160 10.85 -4.46 -2.77
N HIS A 161 11.65 -3.62 -2.12
CA HIS A 161 13.08 -3.81 -1.98
C HIS A 161 13.45 -3.81 -0.50
N GLY A 162 13.98 -4.93 -0.03
CA GLY A 162 14.51 -5.04 1.32
C GLY A 162 15.95 -4.56 1.36
N VAL A 163 16.25 -3.55 2.20
CA VAL A 163 17.61 -3.10 2.47
C VAL A 163 18.02 -3.61 3.83
N GLU A 164 18.96 -4.54 3.84
CA GLU A 164 19.46 -5.20 5.04
C GLU A 164 20.58 -4.39 5.69
N ASP A 165 20.51 -4.20 7.02
CA ASP A 165 21.54 -3.51 7.80
C ASP A 165 22.01 -2.16 7.23
N PRO A 166 21.09 -1.27 6.75
CA PRO A 166 21.49 -0.03 6.10
C PRO A 166 22.26 0.92 7.04
N ARG A 167 23.07 1.79 6.44
CA ARG A 167 23.86 2.83 7.12
C ARG A 167 23.51 4.20 6.56
N ALA A 168 24.05 5.23 7.17
CA ALA A 168 23.96 6.59 6.64
C ALA A 168 24.45 6.65 5.19
N GLY A 169 23.60 7.20 4.30
CA GLY A 169 23.87 7.31 2.87
C GLY A 169 23.41 6.13 2.01
N ASP A 170 23.03 5.00 2.59
CA ASP A 170 22.59 3.84 1.81
C ASP A 170 21.18 4.01 1.22
N ILE A 171 20.35 4.88 1.80
CA ILE A 171 18.99 5.16 1.30
C ILE A 171 19.00 6.51 0.59
N GLY A 172 18.77 6.49 -0.72
CA GLY A 172 18.59 7.67 -1.57
C GLY A 172 17.12 7.94 -1.91
N THR A 173 16.91 8.63 -3.01
CA THR A 173 15.57 8.89 -3.57
C THR A 173 15.21 7.90 -4.68
N GLU A 174 16.15 7.07 -5.09
CA GLU A 174 16.00 6.07 -6.15
C GLU A 174 16.63 4.74 -5.73
N ILE A 175 16.08 3.66 -6.25
CA ILE A 175 16.63 2.30 -6.17
C ILE A 175 16.53 1.64 -7.56
N ASN A 176 17.64 1.07 -8.05
CA ASN A 176 17.72 0.44 -9.38
C ASN A 176 17.23 1.34 -10.52
N GLY A 177 17.43 2.67 -10.42
CA GLY A 177 16.98 3.66 -11.40
C GLY A 177 15.48 3.96 -11.36
N LYS A 178 14.77 3.52 -10.32
CA LYS A 178 13.36 3.80 -10.06
C LYS A 178 13.21 4.70 -8.84
N LYS A 179 12.27 5.65 -8.91
CA LYS A 179 11.96 6.54 -7.80
C LYS A 179 11.40 5.74 -6.62
N ILE A 180 11.91 6.02 -5.40
CA ILE A 180 11.35 5.47 -4.17
C ILE A 180 10.09 6.28 -3.82
N ILE A 181 8.97 5.59 -3.70
CA ILE A 181 7.68 6.17 -3.32
C ILE A 181 7.44 6.08 -1.81
N ASN A 182 7.76 4.93 -1.22
CA ASN A 182 7.61 4.76 0.23
C ASN A 182 8.84 4.06 0.83
N ALA A 183 9.18 4.39 2.07
CA ALA A 183 10.18 3.70 2.88
C ALA A 183 9.70 3.53 4.31
N PHE A 184 9.84 2.34 4.88
CA PHE A 184 9.42 1.96 6.23
C PHE A 184 10.61 1.45 7.03
N TYR A 185 10.68 1.86 8.30
CA TYR A 185 11.83 1.59 9.17
C TYR A 185 11.53 0.72 10.39
N PHE A 186 10.28 0.36 10.64
CA PHE A 186 9.93 -0.48 11.81
C PHE A 186 10.72 -1.80 11.82
N GLY A 187 10.54 -2.64 10.85
CA GLY A 187 11.28 -3.89 10.60
C GLY A 187 11.28 -4.94 11.71
N PRO A 188 12.17 -5.91 11.56
CA PRO A 188 13.05 -6.15 10.41
C PRO A 188 12.33 -6.78 9.20
N LEU A 189 13.08 -7.03 8.13
CA LEU A 189 12.66 -7.95 7.07
C LEU A 189 12.44 -9.35 7.66
N LEU A 190 11.37 -10.01 7.27
CA LEU A 190 11.06 -11.41 7.59
C LEU A 190 11.52 -12.34 6.46
N VAL A 191 11.31 -11.88 5.22
CA VAL A 191 11.77 -12.53 3.99
C VAL A 191 12.44 -11.48 3.11
N SER A 192 13.59 -11.81 2.56
CA SER A 192 14.36 -11.00 1.62
C SER A 192 14.74 -11.86 0.42
N ASN A 193 14.35 -11.44 -0.80
CA ASN A 193 14.59 -12.18 -2.04
C ASN A 193 14.18 -13.69 -1.94
N GLY A 194 13.01 -13.96 -1.40
CA GLY A 194 12.47 -15.31 -1.23
C GLY A 194 13.17 -16.16 -0.15
N LYS A 195 14.04 -15.57 0.68
CA LYS A 195 14.75 -16.27 1.76
C LYS A 195 14.41 -15.66 3.12
N THR A 196 14.24 -16.53 4.12
CA THR A 196 14.03 -16.09 5.50
C THR A 196 15.20 -15.21 5.96
N ARG A 197 14.89 -14.02 6.46
CA ARG A 197 15.85 -13.11 7.07
C ARG A 197 15.93 -13.37 8.57
N VAL A 198 17.10 -13.74 9.08
CA VAL A 198 17.33 -13.97 10.51
C VAL A 198 17.95 -12.73 11.13
N LYS A 199 17.09 -11.86 11.64
CA LYS A 199 17.47 -10.64 12.37
C LYS A 199 16.43 -10.35 13.43
N ASP A 200 16.87 -10.01 14.63
CA ASP A 200 15.98 -9.61 15.70
C ASP A 200 15.58 -8.13 15.58
N PRO A 201 14.35 -7.79 16.00
CA PRO A 201 13.92 -6.40 16.03
C PRO A 201 14.75 -5.61 17.04
N SER A 202 15.17 -4.40 16.67
CA SER A 202 16.03 -3.54 17.51
C SER A 202 15.29 -2.87 18.66
N HIS A 203 13.95 -2.91 18.68
CA HIS A 203 13.08 -2.12 19.56
C HIS A 203 12.16 -2.95 20.44
N MET A 204 12.19 -4.27 20.32
CA MET A 204 11.42 -5.20 21.16
C MET A 204 12.23 -6.46 21.50
N ARG A 205 11.79 -7.20 22.51
CA ARG A 205 12.40 -8.49 22.85
C ARG A 205 11.85 -9.57 21.94
N PRO A 206 12.70 -10.41 21.33
CA PRO A 206 12.25 -11.47 20.41
C PRO A 206 11.29 -12.48 21.06
N GLU A 207 11.52 -12.79 22.34
CA GLU A 207 10.71 -13.74 23.13
C GLU A 207 9.34 -13.17 23.55
N GLN A 208 9.11 -11.88 23.40
CA GLN A 208 7.86 -11.24 23.80
C GLN A 208 6.69 -11.72 22.92
N LEU A 209 5.68 -12.28 23.57
CA LEU A 209 4.41 -12.60 22.94
C LEU A 209 3.67 -11.30 22.60
N SER A 210 3.35 -11.09 21.32
CA SER A 210 2.70 -9.86 20.87
C SER A 210 1.85 -10.11 19.63
N GLN A 211 0.82 -9.30 19.43
CA GLN A 211 0.18 -9.17 18.12
C GLN A 211 1.23 -8.75 17.10
N ARG A 212 1.08 -9.21 15.88
CA ARG A 212 2.02 -8.98 14.79
C ARG A 212 1.30 -8.50 13.55
N ALA A 213 1.98 -7.64 12.79
CA ALA A 213 1.55 -7.23 11.46
C ALA A 213 2.73 -7.29 10.49
N ALA A 214 2.46 -7.63 9.25
CA ALA A 214 3.43 -7.61 8.16
C ALA A 214 2.76 -7.28 6.85
N ILE A 215 3.57 -6.72 5.95
CA ILE A 215 3.23 -6.57 4.54
C ILE A 215 4.24 -7.35 3.70
N ALA A 216 3.76 -8.02 2.66
CA ALA A 216 4.60 -8.81 1.76
C ALA A 216 4.24 -8.56 0.30
N GLN A 217 5.22 -8.79 -0.58
CA GLN A 217 4.99 -8.88 -2.03
C GLN A 217 5.15 -10.33 -2.47
N THR A 218 4.16 -10.82 -3.22
CA THR A 218 4.11 -12.19 -3.76
C THR A 218 4.33 -12.24 -5.28
N GLY A 219 4.25 -11.09 -5.94
CA GLY A 219 4.46 -10.92 -7.38
C GLY A 219 4.27 -9.47 -7.80
N PRO A 220 4.44 -9.14 -9.08
CA PRO A 220 4.19 -7.79 -9.58
C PRO A 220 2.75 -7.35 -9.25
N LEU A 221 2.60 -6.23 -8.54
CA LEU A 221 1.32 -5.66 -8.09
C LEU A 221 0.44 -6.62 -7.27
N LYS A 222 1.05 -7.67 -6.69
CA LYS A 222 0.41 -8.64 -5.80
C LYS A 222 1.02 -8.56 -4.42
N TYR A 223 0.19 -8.34 -3.44
CA TYR A 223 0.62 -8.11 -2.07
C TYR A 223 -0.16 -8.99 -1.11
N ARG A 224 0.42 -9.18 0.06
CA ARG A 224 -0.19 -9.89 1.18
C ARG A 224 -0.01 -9.08 2.45
N VAL A 225 -1.11 -8.82 3.13
CA VAL A 225 -1.09 -8.25 4.49
C VAL A 225 -1.44 -9.35 5.46
N ILE A 226 -0.63 -9.54 6.49
CA ILE A 226 -0.80 -10.58 7.50
C ILE A 226 -0.87 -9.91 8.87
N VAL A 227 -1.95 -10.15 9.63
CA VAL A 227 -2.11 -9.60 10.98
C VAL A 227 -2.61 -10.68 11.92
N THR A 228 -2.07 -10.73 13.14
CA THR A 228 -2.52 -11.66 14.17
C THR A 228 -3.52 -11.02 15.12
N GLY A 229 -4.30 -11.86 15.78
CA GLY A 229 -5.23 -11.46 16.84
C GLY A 229 -4.53 -11.15 18.17
N PRO A 230 -5.30 -10.66 19.16
CA PRO A 230 -4.77 -10.26 20.45
C PRO A 230 -4.34 -11.46 21.31
N ASN A 231 -3.34 -11.25 22.15
CA ASN A 231 -2.97 -12.17 23.21
C ASN A 231 -3.98 -12.06 24.37
N LYS A 232 -5.02 -12.87 24.35
CA LYS A 232 -6.08 -12.87 25.36
C LYS A 232 -6.52 -14.30 25.71
N ARG A 233 -7.41 -14.45 26.70
CA ARG A 233 -7.93 -15.77 27.10
C ARG A 233 -8.55 -16.49 25.89
N GLY A 234 -8.02 -17.68 25.56
CA GLY A 234 -8.45 -18.51 24.45
C GLY A 234 -7.74 -18.21 23.11
N SER A 235 -6.80 -17.25 23.11
CA SER A 235 -5.91 -17.00 21.98
C SER A 235 -4.54 -16.61 22.52
N ARG A 236 -3.47 -17.16 21.98
CA ARG A 236 -2.10 -16.74 22.28
C ARG A 236 -1.59 -15.77 21.22
N ALA A 237 -0.38 -15.23 21.42
CA ALA A 237 0.34 -14.47 20.41
C ALA A 237 1.64 -15.18 20.06
N PHE A 238 2.27 -14.79 18.97
CA PHE A 238 3.58 -15.28 18.55
C PHE A 238 4.72 -14.58 19.29
N THR A 239 5.79 -15.33 19.59
CA THR A 239 7.15 -14.77 19.70
C THR A 239 7.59 -14.23 18.34
N PHE A 240 8.71 -13.52 18.29
CA PHE A 240 9.18 -12.99 16.99
C PHE A 240 9.69 -14.10 16.05
N ASP A 241 10.31 -15.16 16.62
CA ASP A 241 10.79 -16.29 15.84
C ASP A 241 9.64 -17.13 15.26
N GLU A 242 8.59 -17.38 16.03
CA GLU A 242 7.37 -18.04 15.56
C GLU A 242 6.69 -17.21 14.46
N TRP A 243 6.63 -15.88 14.63
CA TRP A 243 6.09 -14.96 13.63
C TRP A 243 6.87 -15.01 12.32
N ARG A 244 8.21 -14.92 12.42
CA ARG A 244 9.12 -15.03 11.27
C ARG A 244 8.92 -16.36 10.55
N ALA A 245 8.88 -17.47 11.29
CA ALA A 245 8.67 -18.80 10.71
C ALA A 245 7.29 -18.93 10.04
N PHE A 246 6.24 -18.38 10.68
CA PHE A 246 4.89 -18.40 10.14
C PHE A 246 4.80 -17.66 8.80
N VAL A 247 5.35 -16.43 8.71
CA VAL A 247 5.33 -15.65 7.49
C VAL A 247 6.23 -16.26 6.41
N ALA A 248 7.45 -16.68 6.76
CA ALA A 248 8.38 -17.28 5.82
C ALA A 248 7.95 -18.67 5.32
N GLY A 249 7.04 -19.33 6.02
CA GLY A 249 6.45 -20.60 5.60
C GLY A 249 5.29 -20.47 4.60
N MET A 250 4.88 -19.26 4.26
CA MET A 250 3.86 -19.03 3.24
C MET A 250 4.46 -19.09 1.83
N ASP A 251 3.66 -19.61 0.89
CA ASP A 251 4.09 -19.70 -0.51
C ASP A 251 4.20 -18.32 -1.18
N ASP A 252 5.06 -18.23 -2.19
CA ASP A 252 5.21 -17.12 -3.14
C ASP A 252 5.75 -15.80 -2.56
N ILE A 253 6.10 -15.71 -1.29
CA ILE A 253 6.63 -14.48 -0.70
C ILE A 253 8.04 -14.17 -1.24
N GLN A 254 8.18 -13.03 -1.90
CA GLN A 254 9.45 -12.51 -2.40
C GLN A 254 10.15 -11.62 -1.37
N VAL A 255 9.38 -10.70 -0.79
CA VAL A 255 9.81 -9.80 0.28
C VAL A 255 8.68 -9.72 1.30
N ALA A 256 9.00 -9.87 2.59
CA ALA A 256 8.07 -9.61 3.69
C ALA A 256 8.73 -8.73 4.75
N TYR A 257 7.98 -7.78 5.23
CA TYR A 257 8.44 -6.77 6.18
C TYR A 257 7.53 -6.70 7.41
N ASN A 258 8.13 -6.73 8.59
CA ASN A 258 7.41 -6.60 9.85
C ASN A 258 7.02 -5.15 10.10
N LEU A 259 5.75 -4.91 10.40
CA LEU A 259 5.16 -3.62 10.75
C LEU A 259 5.00 -3.47 12.27
N ASP A 260 4.46 -2.35 12.73
CA ASP A 260 4.16 -2.15 14.15
C ASP A 260 3.23 -3.26 14.66
N GLY A 261 3.34 -3.58 15.92
CA GLY A 261 2.66 -4.70 16.52
C GLY A 261 1.97 -4.33 17.84
N GLY A 262 1.68 -5.34 18.64
CA GLY A 262 0.96 -5.15 19.90
C GLY A 262 -0.41 -4.53 19.65
N ASP A 263 -0.78 -3.54 20.45
CA ASP A 263 -2.08 -2.87 20.34
C ASP A 263 -2.24 -2.06 19.05
N SER A 264 -1.13 -1.75 18.35
CA SER A 264 -1.16 -1.04 17.07
C SER A 264 -1.55 -1.95 15.91
N ALA A 265 -1.30 -3.26 16.00
CA ALA A 265 -1.61 -4.21 14.94
C ALA A 265 -3.11 -4.13 14.56
N ALA A 266 -3.41 -3.61 13.38
CA ALA A 266 -4.77 -3.36 12.93
C ALA A 266 -4.92 -3.71 11.44
N LEU A 267 -5.75 -4.70 11.13
CA LEU A 267 -6.23 -4.93 9.77
C LEU A 267 -7.61 -4.29 9.65
N ILE A 268 -7.72 -3.32 8.75
CA ILE A 268 -8.94 -2.52 8.57
C ILE A 268 -9.51 -2.84 7.21
N PHE A 269 -10.72 -3.35 7.20
CA PHE A 269 -11.47 -3.70 6.00
C PHE A 269 -12.89 -3.15 6.06
N ASN A 270 -13.38 -2.57 4.97
CA ASN A 270 -14.66 -1.88 4.94
C ASN A 270 -14.81 -0.83 6.06
N PHE A 271 -13.68 -0.17 6.41
CA PHE A 271 -13.55 0.85 7.45
C PHE A 271 -13.79 0.34 8.88
N GLU A 272 -13.60 -0.94 9.12
CA GLU A 272 -13.66 -1.54 10.45
C GLU A 272 -12.40 -2.37 10.71
N LYS A 273 -11.89 -2.33 11.94
CA LYS A 273 -10.85 -3.25 12.40
C LYS A 273 -11.42 -4.66 12.50
N ILE A 274 -10.80 -5.64 11.85
CA ILE A 274 -11.31 -7.00 11.76
C ILE A 274 -10.50 -8.05 12.51
N ASN A 275 -9.26 -7.76 12.91
CA ASN A 275 -8.36 -8.72 13.58
C ASN A 275 -8.58 -8.86 15.10
N ASP A 276 -9.63 -8.27 15.65
CA ASP A 276 -10.19 -8.56 16.96
C ASP A 276 -11.72 -8.36 16.92
N PRO A 277 -12.48 -9.35 16.42
CA PRO A 277 -13.93 -9.20 16.23
C PRO A 277 -14.71 -9.08 17.54
N GLU A 278 -14.15 -9.52 18.68
CA GLU A 278 -14.81 -9.44 19.98
C GLU A 278 -14.58 -8.08 20.67
N ASN A 279 -13.47 -7.42 20.35
CA ASN A 279 -13.13 -6.12 20.93
C ASN A 279 -12.67 -5.19 19.79
N LYS A 280 -13.59 -4.36 19.33
CA LYS A 280 -13.35 -3.39 18.25
C LYS A 280 -12.58 -2.13 18.73
N ASN A 281 -12.02 -2.13 19.94
CA ASN A 281 -11.20 -1.02 20.41
C ASN A 281 -9.93 -0.95 19.56
N GLU A 282 -9.69 0.21 18.99
CA GLU A 282 -8.50 0.53 18.25
C GLU A 282 -7.59 1.42 19.09
N ARG A 283 -6.29 1.15 19.04
CA ARG A 283 -5.30 2.13 19.46
C ARG A 283 -5.16 3.17 18.35
N PRO A 284 -5.14 4.48 18.65
CA PRO A 284 -4.82 5.49 17.66
C PRO A 284 -3.43 5.25 17.06
N LEU A 285 -3.31 5.36 15.74
CA LEU A 285 -2.11 5.14 14.94
C LEU A 285 -1.56 6.47 14.44
N SER A 286 -0.26 6.52 14.18
CA SER A 286 0.38 7.67 13.52
C SER A 286 0.12 7.69 12.02
N ASP A 287 0.18 6.52 11.40
CA ASP A 287 -0.02 6.33 9.97
C ASP A 287 -0.57 4.94 9.64
N ILE A 288 -1.04 4.81 8.41
CA ILE A 288 -1.48 3.54 7.82
C ILE A 288 -0.85 3.35 6.44
N ILE A 289 -0.66 2.08 6.07
CA ILE A 289 -0.51 1.65 4.68
C ILE A 289 -1.89 1.23 4.20
N TYR A 290 -2.31 1.67 3.01
CA TYR A 290 -3.62 1.31 2.49
C TYR A 290 -3.62 1.07 0.99
N PHE A 291 -4.60 0.32 0.55
CA PHE A 291 -4.89 0.05 -0.85
C PHE A 291 -6.18 0.74 -1.24
N ALA A 292 -6.13 1.51 -2.32
CA ALA A 292 -7.25 2.31 -2.81
C ALA A 292 -7.72 1.83 -4.19
N SER A 293 -9.00 2.00 -4.47
CA SER A 293 -9.51 1.90 -5.83
C SER A 293 -9.26 3.21 -6.59
N TYR A 294 -8.98 3.12 -7.88
CA TYR A 294 -9.10 4.25 -8.80
C TYR A 294 -10.35 4.15 -9.68
N TRP A 295 -11.13 3.09 -9.53
CA TRP A 295 -12.34 2.89 -10.32
C TRP A 295 -13.46 3.85 -9.90
N PRO A 296 -14.00 4.66 -10.81
CA PRO A 296 -15.11 5.54 -10.47
C PRO A 296 -16.37 4.72 -10.20
N ASN A 297 -16.85 4.78 -8.97
CA ASN A 297 -18.15 4.19 -8.60
C ASN A 297 -19.21 5.29 -8.76
N VAL A 298 -19.71 5.42 -10.00
CA VAL A 298 -20.81 6.32 -10.35
C VAL A 298 -22.12 5.59 -10.21
#